data_00d2dc48919d8240f8c2ea3628a39a3b
#
_entry.id   00d2dc48919d8240f8c2ea3628a39a3b
#
_cell.length_a   1.000
_cell.length_b   1.000
_cell.length_c   1.000
_cell.angle_alpha   90.00
_cell.angle_beta   90.00
_cell.angle_gamma   90.00
#
_symmetry.space_group_name_H-M   'P 1'
#
loop_
_entity.id
_entity.type
_entity.pdbx_description
1 polymer ?
#
loop_
_entity_poly.entity_id
_entity_poly.type
_entity_poly.pdbx_seq_one_letter_code
_entity_poly.pdbx_strand_id
1 'polypeptide(L)'
;LQGKRGGAPEIIYGSVVDYYAAALLAAGVSSALYERERSGRGQFVGISLLRSALTMQSARMIWAEGEALDIGRDMRSGGVTGIQPAREGYRDLSANTPRFWKALCRLTGLDALADDPRYDSVRKRAERAAEIVPQLHAALQARTAMEWETHFGDEVPCAAARRVEDMFEHPQVLAEDMVAEIAHPVVGSYRGVTRPLAFGRTPGPPPFAAPTFAPDAEHVLGTPSPQ
;
A
#
# COMPACT_ATOMS: atom_id res chain seq x y z
N LEU A 1 -1.62 13.72 -6.16
CA LEU A 1 -1.05 14.72 -5.25
C LEU A 1 -1.29 14.29 -3.82
N GLN A 2 -0.29 14.48 -2.96
CA GLN A 2 -0.35 14.34 -1.51
C GLN A 2 0.03 15.66 -0.86
N GLY A 3 0.04 15.70 0.45
CA GLY A 3 0.46 16.84 1.24
C GLY A 3 -0.26 16.85 2.59
N LYS A 4 0.26 17.64 3.52
CA LYS A 4 -0.43 17.92 4.78
C LYS A 4 -1.58 18.89 4.52
N ARG A 5 -2.69 18.75 5.26
CA ARG A 5 -3.81 19.71 5.18
C ARG A 5 -3.28 21.12 5.45
N GLY A 6 -3.60 22.05 4.54
CA GLY A 6 -3.09 23.44 4.58
C GLY A 6 -1.64 23.64 4.19
N GLY A 7 -0.91 22.56 3.83
CA GLY A 7 0.44 22.63 3.28
C GLY A 7 0.46 22.66 1.74
N ALA A 8 1.65 22.77 1.17
CA ALA A 8 1.84 22.67 -0.27
C ALA A 8 1.49 21.25 -0.76
N PRO A 9 0.91 21.11 -1.97
CA PRO A 9 0.74 19.82 -2.61
C PRO A 9 2.10 19.14 -2.85
N GLU A 10 2.14 17.84 -2.65
CA GLU A 10 3.33 17.01 -2.90
C GLU A 10 3.03 15.98 -3.98
N ILE A 11 4.03 15.63 -4.77
CA ILE A 11 3.94 14.58 -5.78
C ILE A 11 4.22 13.24 -5.10
N ILE A 12 3.37 12.24 -5.38
CA ILE A 12 3.70 10.84 -5.09
C ILE A 12 4.63 10.36 -6.20
N TYR A 13 5.82 9.91 -5.83
CA TYR A 13 6.72 9.30 -6.78
C TYR A 13 6.18 7.93 -7.26
N GLY A 14 6.38 7.66 -8.54
CA GLY A 14 5.86 6.48 -9.21
C GLY A 14 4.49 6.70 -9.88
N SER A 15 4.22 5.91 -10.89
CA SER A 15 3.01 5.98 -11.73
C SER A 15 1.82 5.28 -11.08
N VAL A 16 1.47 5.65 -9.83
CA VAL A 16 0.45 4.94 -9.02
C VAL A 16 -0.90 4.87 -9.74
N VAL A 17 -1.31 5.97 -10.39
CA VAL A 17 -2.59 6.02 -11.11
C VAL A 17 -2.55 5.15 -12.36
N ASP A 18 -1.40 5.10 -13.05
CA ASP A 18 -1.20 4.27 -14.25
C ASP A 18 -1.27 2.78 -13.90
N TYR A 19 -0.59 2.35 -12.86
CA TYR A 19 -0.65 0.96 -12.37
C TYR A 19 -2.06 0.58 -11.92
N TYR A 20 -2.77 1.48 -11.27
CA TYR A 20 -4.15 1.23 -10.87
C TYR A 20 -5.08 1.16 -12.09
N ALA A 21 -4.91 2.05 -13.07
CA ALA A 21 -5.64 2.00 -14.32
C ALA A 21 -5.39 0.70 -15.08
N ALA A 22 -4.14 0.25 -15.15
CA ALA A 22 -3.79 -1.02 -15.78
C ALA A 22 -4.46 -2.21 -15.08
N ALA A 23 -4.48 -2.24 -13.75
CA ALA A 23 -5.15 -3.28 -12.98
C ALA A 23 -6.68 -3.28 -13.22
N LEU A 24 -7.31 -2.11 -13.23
CA LEU A 24 -8.74 -1.97 -13.54
C LEU A 24 -9.06 -2.39 -14.97
N LEU A 25 -8.20 -2.06 -15.94
CA LEU A 25 -8.36 -2.49 -17.32
C LEU A 25 -8.28 -4.01 -17.44
N ALA A 26 -7.30 -4.63 -16.82
CA ALA A 26 -7.15 -6.08 -16.81
C ALA A 26 -8.39 -6.79 -16.22
N ALA A 27 -8.91 -6.27 -15.09
CA ALA A 27 -10.14 -6.78 -14.49
C ALA A 27 -11.35 -6.59 -15.41
N GLY A 28 -11.47 -5.42 -16.06
CA GLY A 28 -12.54 -5.12 -17.01
C GLY A 28 -12.52 -6.02 -18.24
N VAL A 29 -11.33 -6.24 -18.82
CA VAL A 29 -11.15 -7.15 -19.97
C VAL A 29 -11.49 -8.58 -19.59
N SER A 30 -11.01 -9.07 -18.44
CA SER A 30 -11.32 -10.41 -17.95
C SER A 30 -12.83 -10.61 -17.74
N SER A 31 -13.51 -9.60 -17.19
CA SER A 31 -14.97 -9.62 -17.01
C SER A 31 -15.72 -9.62 -18.35
N ALA A 32 -15.25 -8.85 -19.33
CA ALA A 32 -15.85 -8.80 -20.65
C ALA A 32 -15.64 -10.12 -21.43
N LEU A 33 -14.50 -10.77 -21.26
CA LEU A 33 -14.24 -12.09 -21.84
C LEU A 33 -15.16 -13.15 -21.22
N TYR A 34 -15.32 -13.13 -19.90
CA TYR A 34 -16.23 -14.03 -19.20
C TYR A 34 -17.70 -13.83 -19.60
N GLU A 35 -18.12 -12.57 -19.82
CA GLU A 35 -19.45 -12.25 -20.33
C GLU A 35 -19.62 -12.77 -21.76
N ARG A 36 -18.61 -12.59 -22.61
CA ARG A 36 -18.62 -13.08 -23.99
C ARG A 36 -18.81 -14.59 -24.09
N GLU A 37 -18.24 -15.37 -23.17
CA GLU A 37 -18.45 -16.84 -23.13
C GLU A 37 -19.92 -17.22 -22.90
N ARG A 38 -20.73 -16.32 -22.33
CA ARG A 38 -22.16 -16.55 -22.09
C ARG A 38 -23.05 -15.96 -23.17
N SER A 39 -22.75 -14.78 -23.65
CA SER A 39 -23.58 -14.03 -24.61
C SER A 39 -23.19 -14.27 -26.06
N GLY A 40 -21.97 -14.74 -26.33
CA GLY A 40 -21.38 -14.82 -27.68
C GLY A 40 -21.00 -13.46 -28.25
N ARG A 41 -21.11 -12.37 -27.52
CA ARG A 41 -20.94 -11.00 -28.02
C ARG A 41 -19.75 -10.30 -27.31
N GLY A 42 -18.85 -9.71 -28.10
CA GLY A 42 -17.78 -8.87 -27.61
C GLY A 42 -18.25 -7.45 -27.28
N GLN A 43 -17.47 -6.72 -26.50
CA GLN A 43 -17.73 -5.34 -26.14
C GLN A 43 -16.45 -4.53 -25.99
N PHE A 44 -16.55 -3.22 -26.14
CA PHE A 44 -15.44 -2.31 -25.85
C PHE A 44 -15.27 -2.12 -24.33
N VAL A 45 -14.04 -2.21 -23.86
CA VAL A 45 -13.67 -1.93 -22.45
C VAL A 45 -12.74 -0.73 -22.43
N GLY A 46 -13.17 0.35 -21.79
CA GLY A 46 -12.40 1.59 -21.71
C GLY A 46 -12.18 2.06 -20.28
N ILE A 47 -10.99 2.54 -20.01
CA ILE A 47 -10.59 3.21 -18.76
C ILE A 47 -9.86 4.51 -19.10
N SER A 48 -9.78 5.44 -18.15
CA SER A 48 -8.91 6.61 -18.25
C SER A 48 -8.19 6.84 -16.93
N LEU A 49 -7.05 7.51 -16.99
CA LEU A 49 -6.32 7.91 -15.78
C LEU A 49 -7.17 8.78 -14.85
N LEU A 50 -8.00 9.66 -15.42
CA LEU A 50 -8.91 10.49 -14.63
C LEU A 50 -9.93 9.64 -13.85
N ARG A 51 -10.57 8.67 -14.50
CA ARG A 51 -11.51 7.74 -13.83
C ARG A 51 -10.80 6.99 -12.71
N SER A 52 -9.61 6.49 -12.97
CA SER A 52 -8.81 5.75 -11.99
C SER A 52 -8.42 6.61 -10.79
N ALA A 53 -7.94 7.83 -11.02
CA ALA A 53 -7.58 8.78 -9.97
C ALA A 53 -8.78 9.15 -9.08
N LEU A 54 -9.94 9.38 -9.67
CA LEU A 54 -11.17 9.68 -8.93
C LEU A 54 -11.66 8.46 -8.15
N THR A 55 -11.59 7.25 -8.72
CA THR A 55 -11.95 6.01 -8.03
C THR A 55 -11.07 5.77 -6.80
N MET A 56 -9.75 6.01 -6.90
CA MET A 56 -8.84 5.91 -5.75
C MET A 56 -9.21 6.87 -4.61
N GLN A 57 -9.87 7.97 -4.91
CA GLN A 57 -10.28 8.99 -3.93
C GLN A 57 -11.77 8.97 -3.61
N SER A 58 -12.50 7.98 -4.09
CA SER A 58 -13.98 7.94 -3.98
C SER A 58 -14.47 8.09 -2.54
N ALA A 59 -13.81 7.49 -1.56
CA ALA A 59 -14.17 7.62 -0.15
C ALA A 59 -14.08 9.07 0.39
N ARG A 60 -13.33 9.94 -0.29
CA ARG A 60 -13.18 11.37 0.06
C ARG A 60 -14.11 12.28 -0.75
N MET A 61 -14.82 11.72 -1.73
CA MET A 61 -15.65 12.46 -2.68
C MET A 61 -17.15 12.22 -2.46
N ILE A 62 -17.53 11.80 -1.27
CA ILE A 62 -18.93 11.55 -0.89
C ILE A 62 -19.38 12.66 0.06
N TRP A 63 -20.39 13.42 -0.33
CA TRP A 63 -21.03 14.43 0.50
C TRP A 63 -22.54 14.21 0.50
N ALA A 64 -23.14 14.32 1.68
CA ALA A 64 -24.58 14.37 1.81
C ALA A 64 -25.11 15.77 1.42
N GLU A 65 -26.38 15.85 1.04
CA GLU A 65 -27.02 17.13 0.77
C GLU A 65 -26.97 18.02 2.03
N GLY A 66 -26.51 19.26 1.85
CA GLY A 66 -26.33 20.21 2.95
C GLY A 66 -25.07 20.01 3.81
N GLU A 67 -24.25 19.00 3.52
CA GLU A 67 -23.00 18.78 4.22
C GLU A 67 -21.92 19.79 3.76
N ALA A 68 -21.17 20.36 4.70
CA ALA A 68 -20.08 21.26 4.36
C ALA A 68 -18.94 20.53 3.65
N LEU A 69 -18.39 21.11 2.58
CA LEU A 69 -17.33 20.50 1.78
C LEU A 69 -15.98 20.37 2.50
N ASP A 70 -15.79 21.14 3.56
CA ASP A 70 -14.54 21.18 4.33
C ASP A 70 -14.56 20.33 5.59
N ILE A 71 -15.62 19.54 5.82
CA ILE A 71 -15.59 18.60 6.94
C ILE A 71 -14.36 17.72 6.78
N GLY A 72 -13.52 17.79 7.80
CA GLY A 72 -12.27 17.03 7.86
C GLY A 72 -12.56 15.55 7.87
N ARG A 73 -12.75 14.97 6.68
CA ARG A 73 -12.76 13.51 6.45
C ARG A 73 -11.35 12.94 6.56
N ASP A 74 -10.48 13.64 7.27
CA ASP A 74 -9.18 13.13 7.62
C ASP A 74 -9.38 11.99 8.63
N MET A 75 -9.37 10.78 8.12
CA MET A 75 -9.47 9.54 8.92
C MET A 75 -8.24 9.31 9.82
N ARG A 76 -7.31 10.24 9.82
CA ARG A 76 -6.15 10.18 10.70
C ARG A 76 -6.59 10.41 12.13
N SER A 77 -6.10 9.59 13.01
CA SER A 77 -6.33 9.66 14.45
C SER A 77 -5.54 10.81 15.13
N GLY A 78 -5.52 11.98 14.49
CA GLY A 78 -4.85 13.17 15.04
C GLY A 78 -3.34 13.01 15.25
N GLY A 79 -2.68 12.07 14.56
CA GLY A 79 -1.25 11.80 14.71
C GLY A 79 -0.92 10.65 15.67
N VAL A 80 -1.92 10.00 16.27
CA VAL A 80 -1.69 8.76 17.07
C VAL A 80 -1.49 7.56 16.13
N THR A 81 -2.17 7.54 14.98
CA THR A 81 -2.00 6.56 13.91
C THR A 81 -1.28 7.18 12.72
N GLY A 82 -0.52 6.39 11.97
CA GLY A 82 0.27 6.80 10.81
C GLY A 82 1.77 6.81 11.10
N ILE A 83 2.52 7.56 10.31
CA ILE A 83 3.98 7.59 10.41
C ILE A 83 4.43 8.28 11.70
N GLN A 84 5.17 7.55 12.52
CA GLN A 84 5.73 8.01 13.79
C GLN A 84 7.27 7.94 13.78
N PRO A 85 7.96 8.95 14.35
CA PRO A 85 9.40 8.89 14.52
C PRO A 85 9.78 7.88 15.63
N ALA A 86 10.98 7.32 15.52
CA ALA A 86 11.63 6.51 16.54
C ALA A 86 12.96 7.16 16.93
N ARG A 87 13.73 6.52 17.83
CA ARG A 87 15.12 6.92 18.10
C ARG A 87 15.94 6.98 16.81
N GLU A 88 15.69 6.04 15.90
CA GLU A 88 16.24 5.97 14.58
C GLU A 88 15.17 5.45 13.62
N GLY A 89 14.99 6.16 12.47
CA GLY A 89 14.01 5.82 11.44
C GLY A 89 12.57 6.21 11.78
N TYR A 90 11.67 5.77 10.93
CA TYR A 90 10.23 6.00 11.01
C TYR A 90 9.50 4.67 10.90
N ARG A 91 8.29 4.62 11.42
CA ARG A 91 7.40 3.46 11.26
C ARG A 91 5.96 3.91 11.05
N ASP A 92 5.19 3.12 10.35
CA ASP A 92 3.73 3.22 10.39
C ASP A 92 3.23 2.53 11.67
N LEU A 93 2.22 3.12 12.29
CA LEU A 93 1.61 2.63 13.51
C LEU A 93 0.10 2.72 13.36
N SER A 94 -0.61 1.62 13.64
CA SER A 94 -2.07 1.57 13.55
C SER A 94 -2.70 1.03 14.83
N ALA A 95 -3.03 1.92 15.76
CA ALA A 95 -3.69 1.60 17.03
C ALA A 95 -5.18 1.98 17.03
N ASN A 96 -5.91 1.63 15.97
CA ASN A 96 -7.28 2.06 15.72
C ASN A 96 -8.33 1.39 16.61
N THR A 97 -8.09 0.13 17.04
CA THR A 97 -9.04 -0.59 17.89
C THR A 97 -8.73 -0.38 19.38
N PRO A 98 -9.71 -0.56 20.30
CA PRO A 98 -9.44 -0.52 21.74
C PRO A 98 -8.36 -1.53 22.17
N ARG A 99 -8.32 -2.71 21.57
CA ARG A 99 -7.31 -3.74 21.84
C ARG A 99 -5.92 -3.22 21.49
N PHE A 100 -5.73 -2.70 20.28
CA PHE A 100 -4.43 -2.19 19.84
C PHE A 100 -4.00 -0.94 20.60
N TRP A 101 -4.93 -0.09 20.98
CA TRP A 101 -4.64 1.07 21.82
C TRP A 101 -4.08 0.65 23.21
N LYS A 102 -4.77 -0.26 23.89
CA LYS A 102 -4.32 -0.78 25.17
C LYS A 102 -2.96 -1.46 25.09
N ALA A 103 -2.76 -2.28 24.04
CA ALA A 103 -1.47 -2.93 23.80
C ALA A 103 -0.36 -1.90 23.54
N LEU A 104 -0.63 -0.87 22.71
CA LEU A 104 0.30 0.22 22.47
C LEU A 104 0.71 0.90 23.79
N CYS A 105 -0.26 1.31 24.60
CA CYS A 105 0.01 1.98 25.87
C CYS A 105 0.89 1.12 26.79
N ARG A 106 0.54 -0.17 26.95
CA ARG A 106 1.30 -1.11 27.75
C ARG A 106 2.73 -1.29 27.24
N LEU A 107 2.90 -1.52 25.95
CA LEU A 107 4.20 -1.80 25.34
C LEU A 107 5.10 -0.55 25.26
N THR A 108 4.52 0.64 25.35
CA THR A 108 5.27 1.90 25.39
C THR A 108 5.43 2.49 26.80
N GLY A 109 4.89 1.82 27.84
CA GLY A 109 4.92 2.33 29.22
C GLY A 109 3.99 3.52 29.48
N LEU A 110 2.95 3.67 28.64
CA LEU A 110 1.93 4.72 28.79
C LEU A 110 0.62 4.16 29.40
N ASP A 111 0.74 3.25 30.34
CA ASP A 111 -0.38 2.50 30.94
C ASP A 111 -1.49 3.40 31.46
N ALA A 112 -1.15 4.59 31.98
CA ALA A 112 -2.11 5.58 32.46
C ALA A 112 -3.11 6.06 31.39
N LEU A 113 -2.77 5.92 30.09
CA LEU A 113 -3.65 6.31 28.99
C LEU A 113 -4.56 5.16 28.53
N ALA A 114 -4.22 3.92 28.89
CA ALA A 114 -4.86 2.72 28.32
C ALA A 114 -6.36 2.62 28.66
N ASP A 115 -6.72 2.92 29.90
CA ASP A 115 -8.08 2.78 30.43
C ASP A 115 -8.75 4.12 30.75
N ASP A 116 -8.11 5.23 30.38
CA ASP A 116 -8.67 6.57 30.59
C ASP A 116 -9.86 6.81 29.63
N PRO A 117 -11.08 7.08 30.16
CA PRO A 117 -12.27 7.32 29.34
C PRO A 117 -12.16 8.49 28.35
N ARG A 118 -11.17 9.38 28.55
CA ARG A 118 -10.89 10.48 27.62
C ARG A 118 -10.29 10.00 26.29
N TYR A 119 -9.73 8.77 26.27
CA TYR A 119 -8.98 8.20 25.12
C TYR A 119 -9.56 6.88 24.61
N ASP A 120 -10.76 6.51 25.01
CA ASP A 120 -11.42 5.21 24.75
C ASP A 120 -11.76 4.97 23.28
N SER A 121 -11.83 6.01 22.45
CA SER A 121 -12.16 5.93 21.04
C SER A 121 -11.16 6.70 20.15
N VAL A 122 -11.06 6.30 18.88
CA VAL A 122 -10.23 6.98 17.88
C VAL A 122 -10.57 8.46 17.80
N ARG A 123 -11.85 8.81 17.83
CA ARG A 123 -12.32 10.20 17.79
C ARG A 123 -11.82 11.00 18.97
N LYS A 124 -12.01 10.49 20.19
CA LYS A 124 -11.54 11.19 21.43
C LYS A 124 -10.02 11.34 21.45
N ARG A 125 -9.29 10.34 20.96
CA ARG A 125 -7.82 10.45 20.80
C ARG A 125 -7.43 11.51 19.79
N ALA A 126 -8.13 11.58 18.66
CA ALA A 126 -7.88 12.61 17.65
C ALA A 126 -8.14 14.02 18.18
N GLU A 127 -9.24 14.22 18.93
CA GLU A 127 -9.58 15.49 19.57
C GLU A 127 -8.52 15.93 20.60
N ARG A 128 -7.81 14.97 21.22
CA ARG A 128 -6.78 15.19 22.24
C ARG A 128 -5.36 14.82 21.80
N ALA A 129 -5.14 14.84 20.49
CA ALA A 129 -3.85 14.47 19.93
C ALA A 129 -2.68 15.31 20.49
N ALA A 130 -2.94 16.59 20.78
CA ALA A 130 -1.94 17.48 21.38
C ALA A 130 -1.45 17.02 22.76
N GLU A 131 -2.28 16.27 23.51
CA GLU A 131 -1.90 15.68 24.80
C GLU A 131 -1.18 14.35 24.64
N ILE A 132 -1.59 13.53 23.69
CA ILE A 132 -1.12 12.14 23.49
C ILE A 132 0.18 12.09 22.69
N VAL A 133 0.24 12.81 21.56
CA VAL A 133 1.34 12.67 20.60
C VAL A 133 2.71 12.99 21.17
N PRO A 134 2.90 14.03 21.98
CA PRO A 134 4.19 14.28 22.63
C PRO A 134 4.63 13.14 23.55
N GLN A 135 3.71 12.57 24.34
CA GLN A 135 4.01 11.46 25.23
C GLN A 135 4.37 10.20 24.44
N LEU A 136 3.60 9.91 23.39
CA LEU A 136 3.87 8.79 22.48
C LEU A 136 5.24 8.95 21.81
N HIS A 137 5.55 10.13 21.26
CA HIS A 137 6.84 10.39 20.63
C HIS A 137 8.00 10.24 21.63
N ALA A 138 7.85 10.72 22.87
CA ALA A 138 8.87 10.55 23.90
C ALA A 138 9.11 9.06 24.22
N ALA A 139 8.04 8.29 24.41
CA ALA A 139 8.14 6.86 24.68
C ALA A 139 8.81 6.12 23.51
N LEU A 140 8.48 6.50 22.28
CA LEU A 140 8.99 5.87 21.06
C LEU A 140 10.48 6.15 20.80
N GLN A 141 11.11 7.10 21.50
CA GLN A 141 12.58 7.30 21.45
C GLN A 141 13.37 6.19 22.15
N ALA A 142 12.73 5.30 22.90
CA ALA A 142 13.43 4.21 23.59
C ALA A 142 14.05 3.17 22.64
N ARG A 143 13.53 3.03 21.42
CA ARG A 143 13.97 2.01 20.44
C ARG A 143 14.03 2.59 19.03
N THR A 144 14.77 1.91 18.14
CA THR A 144 14.72 2.15 16.69
C THR A 144 13.38 1.68 16.09
N ALA A 145 13.07 2.09 14.88
CA ALA A 145 11.86 1.64 14.18
C ALA A 145 11.78 0.12 14.02
N MET A 146 12.91 -0.53 13.69
CA MET A 146 13.02 -1.98 13.54
C MET A 146 12.85 -2.72 14.87
N GLU A 147 13.46 -2.20 15.95
CA GLU A 147 13.29 -2.77 17.30
C GLU A 147 11.85 -2.65 17.77
N TRP A 148 11.15 -1.56 17.42
CA TRP A 148 9.73 -1.40 17.75
C TRP A 148 8.84 -2.35 16.97
N GLU A 149 9.09 -2.56 15.67
CA GLU A 149 8.36 -3.53 14.87
C GLU A 149 8.44 -4.93 15.49
N THR A 150 9.64 -5.36 15.87
CA THR A 150 9.85 -6.63 16.55
C THR A 150 9.18 -6.66 17.93
N HIS A 151 9.27 -5.57 18.70
CA HIS A 151 8.70 -5.50 20.06
C HIS A 151 7.17 -5.48 20.08
N PHE A 152 6.54 -4.85 19.11
CA PHE A 152 5.09 -4.84 18.99
C PHE A 152 4.54 -6.17 18.42
N GLY A 153 5.29 -6.84 17.55
CA GLY A 153 4.88 -8.11 16.97
C GLY A 153 3.45 -8.08 16.44
N ASP A 154 2.64 -9.06 16.80
CA ASP A 154 1.23 -9.16 16.40
C ASP A 154 0.27 -8.39 17.33
N GLU A 155 0.78 -7.79 18.40
CA GLU A 155 -0.08 -7.11 19.37
C GLU A 155 -0.49 -5.71 18.91
N VAL A 156 0.37 -5.02 18.15
CA VAL A 156 0.07 -3.70 17.58
C VAL A 156 0.53 -3.66 16.13
N PRO A 157 -0.35 -3.41 15.16
CA PRO A 157 0.04 -3.26 13.77
C PRO A 157 1.07 -2.14 13.62
N CYS A 158 2.28 -2.52 13.26
CA CYS A 158 3.42 -1.63 13.13
C CYS A 158 4.36 -2.16 12.04
N ALA A 159 4.85 -1.27 11.19
CA ALA A 159 5.87 -1.59 10.20
C ALA A 159 6.94 -0.50 10.15
N ALA A 160 8.19 -0.87 10.27
CA ALA A 160 9.29 0.06 10.07
C ALA A 160 9.33 0.54 8.61
N ALA A 161 9.52 1.85 8.41
CA ALA A 161 9.73 2.38 7.07
C ALA A 161 11.09 1.93 6.55
N ARG A 162 11.08 1.20 5.45
CA ARG A 162 12.28 0.67 4.78
C ARG A 162 12.50 1.36 3.45
N ARG A 163 13.72 1.34 2.98
CA ARG A 163 14.01 1.71 1.60
C ARG A 163 13.52 0.60 0.67
N VAL A 164 13.19 0.94 -0.56
CA VAL A 164 12.72 -0.05 -1.55
C VAL A 164 13.79 -1.11 -1.80
N GLU A 165 15.06 -0.73 -1.82
CA GLU A 165 16.20 -1.62 -2.03
C GLU A 165 16.33 -2.68 -0.93
N ASP A 166 15.99 -2.33 0.31
CA ASP A 166 16.06 -3.25 1.45
C ASP A 166 15.02 -4.36 1.36
N MET A 167 13.97 -4.17 0.54
CA MET A 167 12.91 -5.16 0.37
C MET A 167 13.36 -6.40 -0.40
N PHE A 168 14.46 -6.33 -1.18
CA PHE A 168 15.02 -7.50 -1.86
C PHE A 168 15.57 -8.56 -0.88
N GLU A 169 15.90 -8.16 0.34
CA GLU A 169 16.39 -9.07 1.39
C GLU A 169 15.36 -9.27 2.52
N HIS A 170 14.17 -8.68 2.39
CA HIS A 170 13.16 -8.76 3.44
C HIS A 170 12.59 -10.20 3.54
N PRO A 171 12.59 -10.84 4.73
CA PRO A 171 12.19 -12.23 4.88
C PRO A 171 10.80 -12.55 4.31
N GLN A 172 9.82 -11.67 4.51
CA GLN A 172 8.47 -11.86 3.98
C GLN A 172 8.43 -11.77 2.45
N VAL A 173 9.22 -10.86 1.85
CA VAL A 173 9.30 -10.71 0.40
C VAL A 173 9.92 -11.94 -0.25
N LEU A 174 10.94 -12.52 0.40
CA LEU A 174 11.57 -13.76 -0.04
C LEU A 174 10.63 -14.96 0.15
N ALA A 175 9.91 -15.02 1.27
CA ALA A 175 8.94 -16.10 1.55
C ALA A 175 7.74 -16.08 0.58
N GLU A 176 7.41 -14.94 0.00
CA GLU A 176 6.36 -14.76 -1.02
C GLU A 176 6.88 -14.98 -2.46
N ASP A 177 8.13 -15.39 -2.64
CA ASP A 177 8.79 -15.53 -3.95
C ASP A 177 8.67 -14.25 -4.83
N MET A 178 8.68 -13.09 -4.20
CA MET A 178 8.50 -11.79 -4.87
C MET A 178 9.75 -11.30 -5.58
N VAL A 179 10.91 -11.94 -5.37
CA VAL A 179 12.20 -11.58 -5.98
C VAL A 179 12.72 -12.73 -6.81
N ALA A 180 13.16 -12.43 -8.02
CA ALA A 180 13.81 -13.40 -8.89
C ALA A 180 15.09 -12.82 -9.48
N GLU A 181 16.04 -13.70 -9.75
CA GLU A 181 17.20 -13.40 -10.59
C GLU A 181 16.82 -13.62 -12.05
N ILE A 182 17.01 -12.60 -12.87
CA ILE A 182 16.61 -12.56 -14.27
C ILE A 182 17.87 -12.38 -15.14
N ALA A 183 18.16 -13.36 -15.98
CA ALA A 183 19.25 -13.27 -16.92
C ALA A 183 18.81 -12.45 -18.14
N HIS A 184 19.56 -11.37 -18.45
CA HIS A 184 19.31 -10.53 -19.60
C HIS A 184 20.50 -10.60 -20.58
N PRO A 185 20.27 -10.77 -21.89
CA PRO A 185 21.34 -11.04 -22.86
C PRO A 185 22.36 -9.89 -23.02
N VAL A 186 21.98 -8.66 -22.68
CA VAL A 186 22.82 -7.47 -22.87
C VAL A 186 23.42 -6.98 -21.58
N VAL A 187 22.61 -6.88 -20.49
CA VAL A 187 23.06 -6.27 -19.21
C VAL A 187 23.50 -7.29 -18.16
N GLY A 188 23.44 -8.58 -18.48
CA GLY A 188 23.78 -9.63 -17.52
C GLY A 188 22.63 -9.95 -16.55
N SER A 189 22.92 -10.59 -15.43
CA SER A 189 21.92 -10.95 -14.44
C SER A 189 21.55 -9.75 -13.58
N TYR A 190 20.24 -9.61 -13.29
CA TYR A 190 19.72 -8.63 -12.37
C TYR A 190 18.59 -9.23 -11.52
N ARG A 191 18.36 -8.65 -10.33
CA ARG A 191 17.23 -9.01 -9.48
C ARG A 191 16.04 -8.12 -9.81
N GLY A 192 14.88 -8.73 -9.92
CA GLY A 192 13.64 -8.03 -10.22
C GLY A 192 12.46 -8.57 -9.42
N VAL A 193 11.38 -7.81 -9.40
CA VAL A 193 10.13 -8.24 -8.77
C VAL A 193 9.42 -9.22 -9.68
N THR A 194 8.87 -10.28 -9.10
CA THR A 194 8.12 -11.31 -9.81
C THR A 194 6.66 -10.87 -10.05
N ARG A 195 5.82 -11.81 -10.43
CA ARG A 195 4.40 -11.55 -10.70
C ARG A 195 3.64 -11.19 -9.42
N PRO A 196 2.75 -10.19 -9.48
CA PRO A 196 1.95 -9.79 -8.32
C PRO A 196 0.78 -10.75 -8.01
N LEU A 197 0.49 -11.70 -8.92
CA LEU A 197 -0.59 -12.68 -8.78
C LEU A 197 -0.03 -14.10 -8.76
N ALA A 198 -0.41 -14.88 -7.76
CA ALA A 198 -0.10 -16.28 -7.63
C ALA A 198 -1.32 -17.14 -8.00
N PHE A 199 -1.18 -17.99 -9.01
CA PHE A 199 -2.20 -18.95 -9.41
C PHE A 199 -1.76 -20.36 -9.02
N GLY A 200 -2.46 -21.00 -8.08
CA GLY A 200 -2.06 -22.30 -7.55
C GLY A 200 -2.00 -23.43 -8.59
N ARG A 201 -2.88 -23.42 -9.60
CA ARG A 201 -2.92 -24.46 -10.65
C ARG A 201 -2.23 -24.05 -11.93
N THR A 202 -2.20 -22.76 -12.25
CA THR A 202 -1.65 -22.23 -13.51
C THR A 202 -0.68 -21.08 -13.23
N PRO A 203 0.48 -21.36 -12.61
CA PRO A 203 1.40 -20.31 -12.12
C PRO A 203 2.02 -19.46 -13.25
N GLY A 204 1.87 -19.87 -14.50
CA GLY A 204 2.50 -19.20 -15.64
C GLY A 204 4.01 -19.48 -15.75
N PRO A 205 4.69 -18.94 -16.77
CA PRO A 205 6.12 -19.17 -16.99
C PRO A 205 6.96 -18.51 -15.88
N PRO A 206 8.21 -18.96 -15.67
CA PRO A 206 9.15 -18.23 -14.81
C PRO A 206 9.35 -16.78 -15.27
N PRO A 207 9.80 -15.88 -14.39
CA PRO A 207 10.21 -14.54 -14.78
C PRO A 207 11.30 -14.59 -15.88
N PHE A 208 11.18 -13.73 -16.86
CA PHE A 208 12.15 -13.62 -17.97
C PHE A 208 12.47 -12.15 -18.24
N ALA A 209 13.62 -11.90 -18.88
CA ALA A 209 14.04 -10.56 -19.24
C ALA A 209 13.04 -9.90 -20.22
N ALA A 210 12.94 -8.57 -20.14
CA ALA A 210 12.23 -7.82 -21.18
C ALA A 210 12.85 -8.11 -22.55
N PRO A 211 12.03 -8.25 -23.60
CA PRO A 211 12.54 -8.49 -24.96
C PRO A 211 13.39 -7.31 -25.41
N THR A 212 14.44 -7.61 -26.18
CA THR A 212 15.23 -6.58 -26.86
C THR A 212 14.42 -6.02 -28.04
N PHE A 213 14.73 -4.79 -28.43
CA PHE A 213 14.00 -4.12 -29.51
C PHE A 213 14.13 -4.88 -30.84
N ALA A 214 13.03 -5.16 -31.52
CA ALA A 214 12.85 -5.75 -32.84
C ALA A 214 13.10 -7.29 -32.98
N PRO A 215 14.25 -7.89 -32.59
CA PRO A 215 14.48 -9.32 -32.87
C PRO A 215 13.52 -10.27 -32.15
N ASP A 216 12.95 -9.81 -31.04
CA ASP A 216 12.11 -10.65 -30.15
C ASP A 216 10.60 -10.57 -30.45
N ALA A 217 10.19 -9.73 -31.42
CA ALA A 217 8.78 -9.51 -31.70
C ALA A 217 8.08 -10.82 -32.13
N GLU A 218 8.71 -11.63 -32.98
CA GLU A 218 8.19 -12.93 -33.42
C GLU A 218 8.09 -13.93 -32.26
N HIS A 219 9.05 -13.90 -31.34
CA HIS A 219 9.04 -14.75 -30.16
C HIS A 219 7.92 -14.38 -29.17
N VAL A 220 7.67 -13.09 -28.98
CA VAL A 220 6.65 -12.58 -28.07
C VAL A 220 5.23 -12.73 -28.65
N LEU A 221 5.06 -12.46 -29.94
CA LEU A 221 3.74 -12.50 -30.61
C LEU A 221 3.36 -13.88 -31.12
N GLY A 222 4.30 -14.84 -31.15
CA GLY A 222 4.17 -16.11 -31.81
C GLY A 222 4.24 -15.96 -33.32
N THR A 223 4.63 -17.03 -34.02
CA THR A 223 4.45 -17.11 -35.47
C THR A 223 2.96 -17.17 -35.79
N PRO A 224 2.43 -16.31 -36.67
CA PRO A 224 1.05 -16.46 -37.14
C PRO A 224 0.88 -17.89 -37.66
N SER A 225 -0.11 -18.62 -37.18
CA SER A 225 -0.48 -19.91 -37.76
C SER A 225 -0.83 -19.66 -39.24
N PRO A 226 -0.24 -20.39 -40.19
CA PRO A 226 -0.65 -20.29 -41.57
C PRO A 226 -2.16 -20.61 -41.68
N GLN A 227 -2.92 -19.73 -42.32
CA GLN A 227 -4.34 -19.92 -42.60
C GLN A 227 -4.56 -21.06 -43.56
#